data_2555d28eb11305cc6ae03ee9b9b28d8b
#
_entry.id   2555d28eb11305cc6ae03ee9b9b28d8b
#
_cell.length_a   1.000
_cell.length_b   1.000
_cell.length_c   1.000
_cell.angle_alpha   90.00
_cell.angle_beta   90.00
_cell.angle_gamma   90.00
#
_symmetry.space_group_name_H-M   'P 1'
#
loop_
_entity.id
_entity.type
_entity.pdbx_description
1 polymer ?
#
loop_
_entity_poly.entity_id
_entity_poly.type
_entity_poly.pdbx_seq_one_letter_code
_entity_poly.pdbx_strand_id
1 'polypeptide(L)'
;MSPQPPSPTSAPAGSLTHLAVAGYRSLQQLTLPLGVSPLGGQPHGGLTLVCGANGCGKSNLYRSLGLVAAAARGDLVAALAAEGGLPAVFWAGPERTTREMHRGEQPVQGSSGRREAARLRLGIAGETLSYAIELGYQSDDHTSAFVLDPEIKREWIWAGGPFHPRSLLVQRTGAVVERCGDGGRAVPIALEVSPHESLFTAASDPLEAPEVFQLRRTILSWRFYDSFRTDRQSPARSGRIATRTPSLAADGGDLAAAVQTILEIGDAEAFQAAIADAFPGCHLTVDTSAPLFQLQLHQPGLLRPLEVTELSDGTLRYLLVAAALFSPRLPPLLVLNEPENSLHPDLLAPLARLIAAVAERTQVWVVAHAETLITALEDGSDCRLLRLERELGATVLPGQTVLERAAWRWPA
;
A
#
# COMPACT_ATOMS: atom_id res chain seq x y z
N MET A 1 37.99 9.73 22.86
CA MET A 1 37.28 8.71 22.05
C MET A 1 36.26 9.46 21.23
N SER A 2 36.52 9.65 19.95
CA SER A 2 35.57 10.28 19.03
C SER A 2 34.39 9.32 18.79
N PRO A 3 33.13 9.80 18.73
CA PRO A 3 31.99 8.95 18.41
C PRO A 3 32.14 8.41 16.99
N GLN A 4 32.02 7.09 16.85
CA GLN A 4 31.92 6.44 15.53
C GLN A 4 30.68 6.97 14.82
N PRO A 5 30.78 7.25 13.48
CA PRO A 5 29.60 7.59 12.70
C PRO A 5 28.62 6.43 12.70
N PRO A 6 27.30 6.69 12.71
CA PRO A 6 26.30 5.64 12.65
C PRO A 6 26.50 4.80 11.39
N SER A 7 26.43 3.48 11.56
CA SER A 7 26.48 2.50 10.47
C SER A 7 25.38 2.82 9.44
N PRO A 8 25.60 2.57 8.13
CA PRO A 8 24.59 2.80 7.12
C PRO A 8 23.32 2.04 7.49
N THR A 9 22.21 2.76 7.60
CA THR A 9 20.90 2.24 7.93
C THR A 9 20.50 1.24 6.85
N SER A 10 20.49 -0.06 7.20
CA SER A 10 19.88 -1.07 6.34
C SER A 10 18.40 -0.71 6.17
N ALA A 11 17.84 -0.90 4.98
CA ALA A 11 16.42 -0.71 4.73
C ALA A 11 15.59 -1.45 5.81
N PRO A 12 14.47 -0.88 6.26
CA PRO A 12 13.67 -1.51 7.29
C PRO A 12 13.24 -2.90 6.86
N ALA A 13 13.38 -3.88 7.74
CA ALA A 13 13.06 -5.28 7.45
C ALA A 13 11.62 -5.41 6.94
N GLY A 14 11.43 -5.96 5.73
CA GLY A 14 10.13 -6.11 5.09
C GLY A 14 9.80 -5.05 4.02
N SER A 15 10.77 -4.21 3.63
CA SER A 15 10.60 -3.26 2.54
C SER A 15 10.32 -3.94 1.21
N LEU A 16 9.40 -3.36 0.44
CA LEU A 16 9.09 -3.80 -0.92
C LEU A 16 10.08 -3.21 -1.91
N THR A 17 10.57 -4.03 -2.82
CA THR A 17 11.45 -3.62 -3.92
C THR A 17 10.71 -3.52 -5.25
N HIS A 18 9.64 -4.29 -5.44
CA HIS A 18 8.82 -4.27 -6.66
C HIS A 18 7.34 -4.52 -6.36
N LEU A 19 6.50 -3.91 -7.17
CA LEU A 19 5.10 -4.25 -7.33
C LEU A 19 4.85 -4.62 -8.80
N ALA A 20 4.23 -5.76 -9.04
CA ALA A 20 3.83 -6.19 -10.37
C ALA A 20 2.33 -6.50 -10.41
N VAL A 21 1.66 -5.99 -11.43
CA VAL A 21 0.22 -6.17 -11.62
C VAL A 21 -0.03 -6.50 -13.09
N ALA A 22 -0.88 -7.50 -13.35
CA ALA A 22 -1.32 -7.82 -14.69
C ALA A 22 -2.81 -8.15 -14.73
N GLY A 23 -3.51 -7.60 -15.70
CA GLY A 23 -4.91 -7.91 -15.96
C GLY A 23 -5.91 -7.22 -15.03
N TYR A 24 -5.53 -6.16 -14.29
CA TYR A 24 -6.38 -5.46 -13.35
C TYR A 24 -6.77 -4.06 -13.86
N ARG A 25 -8.04 -3.82 -14.13
CA ARG A 25 -8.61 -2.53 -14.59
C ARG A 25 -7.77 -1.91 -15.72
N SER A 26 -7.15 -0.75 -15.51
CA SER A 26 -6.24 -0.14 -16.49
C SER A 26 -4.82 -0.70 -16.46
N LEU A 27 -4.49 -1.55 -15.49
CA LEU A 27 -3.17 -2.18 -15.35
C LEU A 27 -3.11 -3.45 -16.18
N GLN A 28 -2.88 -3.31 -17.49
CA GLN A 28 -2.75 -4.46 -18.39
C GLN A 28 -1.56 -5.34 -18.00
N GLN A 29 -0.39 -4.72 -17.89
CA GLN A 29 0.84 -5.30 -17.36
C GLN A 29 1.76 -4.17 -16.93
N LEU A 30 1.96 -4.03 -15.64
CA LEU A 30 2.81 -2.98 -15.06
C LEU A 30 3.69 -3.59 -13.98
N THR A 31 4.98 -3.27 -14.04
CA THR A 31 5.94 -3.57 -12.98
C THR A 31 6.60 -2.28 -12.56
N LEU A 32 6.56 -2.02 -11.27
CA LEU A 32 7.11 -0.82 -10.66
C LEU A 32 8.26 -1.21 -9.74
N PRO A 33 9.48 -0.70 -9.97
CA PRO A 33 10.54 -0.78 -9.00
C PRO A 33 10.23 0.20 -7.85
N LEU A 34 10.35 -0.26 -6.61
CA LEU A 34 10.08 0.51 -5.40
C LEU A 34 11.37 0.67 -4.59
N GLY A 35 11.61 1.84 -4.07
CA GLY A 35 12.45 2.13 -2.92
C GLY A 35 13.96 1.93 -2.97
N VAL A 36 14.58 1.09 -3.80
CA VAL A 36 16.05 0.87 -3.78
C VAL A 36 16.61 0.87 -5.20
N SER A 37 17.62 1.71 -5.45
CA SER A 37 18.36 1.67 -6.72
C SER A 37 19.32 0.46 -6.74
N PRO A 38 19.27 -0.42 -7.75
CA PRO A 38 20.18 -1.57 -7.86
C PRO A 38 21.63 -1.19 -8.16
N LEU A 39 21.94 0.07 -8.42
CA LEU A 39 23.24 0.54 -8.91
C LEU A 39 24.10 1.19 -7.83
N GLY A 40 24.21 0.61 -6.63
CA GLY A 40 25.27 0.96 -5.65
C GLY A 40 25.21 2.38 -5.08
N GLY A 41 24.12 3.10 -5.30
CA GLY A 41 23.81 4.34 -4.59
C GLY A 41 23.29 4.03 -3.19
N GLN A 42 23.44 4.99 -2.26
CA GLN A 42 22.79 4.96 -0.94
C GLN A 42 21.34 4.50 -1.13
N PRO A 43 20.79 3.63 -0.23
CA PRO A 43 19.37 3.29 -0.30
C PRO A 43 18.60 4.60 -0.25
N HIS A 44 17.90 4.92 -1.35
CA HIS A 44 17.00 6.08 -1.38
C HIS A 44 16.04 5.94 -0.21
N GLY A 45 15.80 7.03 0.51
CA GLY A 45 14.88 7.03 1.62
C GLY A 45 13.61 6.29 1.24
N GLY A 46 12.92 5.67 2.16
CA GLY A 46 11.78 4.79 1.90
C GLY A 46 10.60 5.44 1.18
N LEU A 47 10.77 6.56 0.45
CA LEU A 47 9.69 7.32 -0.18
C LEU A 47 9.53 6.95 -1.66
N THR A 48 8.32 6.48 -2.01
CA THR A 48 7.86 6.35 -3.39
C THR A 48 6.68 7.28 -3.63
N LEU A 49 6.79 8.17 -4.60
CA LEU A 49 5.78 9.12 -4.98
C LEU A 49 5.14 8.72 -6.31
N VAL A 50 3.85 8.42 -6.30
CA VAL A 50 3.07 8.06 -7.50
C VAL A 50 2.21 9.24 -7.91
N CYS A 51 2.44 9.77 -9.09
CA CYS A 51 1.68 10.89 -9.63
C CYS A 51 1.26 10.66 -11.10
N GLY A 52 0.52 11.61 -11.66
CA GLY A 52 0.06 11.58 -13.05
C GLY A 52 -1.35 12.16 -13.19
N ALA A 53 -1.80 12.35 -14.42
CA ALA A 53 -3.09 12.92 -14.74
C ALA A 53 -4.27 12.11 -14.14
N ASN A 54 -5.42 12.76 -13.99
CA ASN A 54 -6.63 12.06 -13.56
C ASN A 54 -6.99 10.95 -14.55
N GLY A 55 -7.36 9.78 -14.02
CA GLY A 55 -7.68 8.61 -14.82
C GLY A 55 -6.47 7.83 -15.37
N CYS A 56 -5.22 8.20 -15.07
CA CYS A 56 -4.04 7.45 -15.52
C CYS A 56 -3.85 6.10 -14.81
N GLY A 57 -4.56 5.83 -13.69
CA GLY A 57 -4.53 4.54 -13.01
C GLY A 57 -3.89 4.55 -11.61
N LYS A 58 -3.59 5.70 -11.04
CA LYS A 58 -3.04 5.83 -9.66
C LYS A 58 -3.86 5.04 -8.62
N SER A 59 -5.17 5.27 -8.60
CA SER A 59 -6.07 4.60 -7.66
C SER A 59 -6.16 3.09 -7.91
N ASN A 60 -6.01 2.62 -9.17
CA ASN A 60 -5.96 1.19 -9.46
C ASN A 60 -4.70 0.55 -8.90
N LEU A 61 -3.58 1.27 -8.95
CA LEU A 61 -2.33 0.82 -8.38
C LEU A 61 -2.42 0.72 -6.84
N TYR A 62 -2.96 1.75 -6.18
CA TYR A 62 -3.24 1.73 -4.75
C TYR A 62 -4.12 0.53 -4.35
N ARG A 63 -5.23 0.32 -5.07
CA ARG A 63 -6.16 -0.79 -4.82
C ARG A 63 -5.51 -2.15 -5.04
N SER A 64 -4.66 -2.30 -6.05
CA SER A 64 -3.98 -3.57 -6.31
C SER A 64 -3.10 -4.01 -5.14
N LEU A 65 -2.42 -3.06 -4.47
CA LEU A 65 -1.67 -3.34 -3.25
C LEU A 65 -2.61 -3.66 -2.07
N GLY A 66 -3.75 -2.97 -1.99
CA GLY A 66 -4.82 -3.28 -1.03
C GLY A 66 -5.38 -4.70 -1.17
N LEU A 67 -5.48 -5.22 -2.41
CA LEU A 67 -5.91 -6.60 -2.67
C LEU A 67 -4.87 -7.64 -2.16
N VAL A 68 -3.57 -7.34 -2.24
CA VAL A 68 -2.54 -8.20 -1.62
C VAL A 68 -2.73 -8.24 -0.09
N ALA A 69 -3.01 -7.08 0.52
CA ALA A 69 -3.31 -7.03 1.94
C ALA A 69 -4.62 -7.76 2.30
N ALA A 70 -5.64 -7.70 1.42
CA ALA A 70 -6.89 -8.43 1.56
C ALA A 70 -6.66 -9.95 1.51
N ALA A 71 -5.78 -10.44 0.64
CA ALA A 71 -5.38 -11.86 0.62
C ALA A 71 -4.80 -12.30 1.97
N ALA A 72 -3.93 -11.47 2.58
CA ALA A 72 -3.33 -11.78 3.87
C ALA A 72 -4.35 -11.75 5.04
N ARG A 73 -5.39 -10.93 4.94
CA ARG A 73 -6.49 -10.89 5.94
C ARG A 73 -7.50 -12.03 5.76
N GLY A 74 -7.65 -12.59 4.56
CA GLY A 74 -8.65 -13.59 4.21
C GLY A 74 -9.95 -12.99 3.66
N ASP A 75 -9.94 -11.73 3.26
CA ASP A 75 -11.12 -11.01 2.74
C ASP A 75 -11.01 -10.66 1.24
N LEU A 76 -10.10 -11.32 0.49
CA LEU A 76 -9.84 -11.04 -0.91
C LEU A 76 -11.09 -11.14 -1.80
N VAL A 77 -11.91 -12.19 -1.61
CA VAL A 77 -13.15 -12.38 -2.38
C VAL A 77 -14.12 -11.23 -2.11
N ALA A 78 -14.31 -10.87 -0.83
CA ALA A 78 -15.16 -9.75 -0.44
C ALA A 78 -14.64 -8.40 -0.96
N ALA A 79 -13.33 -8.19 -0.95
CA ALA A 79 -12.70 -6.98 -1.50
C ALA A 79 -12.94 -6.86 -3.01
N LEU A 80 -12.79 -7.96 -3.78
CA LEU A 80 -13.10 -7.98 -5.20
C LEU A 80 -14.60 -7.78 -5.48
N ALA A 81 -15.46 -8.37 -4.67
CA ALA A 81 -16.91 -8.19 -4.79
C ALA A 81 -17.32 -6.73 -4.56
N ALA A 82 -16.72 -6.06 -3.56
CA ALA A 82 -16.93 -4.63 -3.30
C ALA A 82 -16.50 -3.74 -4.49
N GLU A 83 -15.56 -4.21 -5.31
CA GLU A 83 -15.14 -3.53 -6.53
C GLU A 83 -15.98 -3.84 -7.78
N GLY A 84 -17.04 -4.65 -7.64
CA GLY A 84 -17.96 -5.07 -8.72
C GLY A 84 -17.67 -6.46 -9.28
N GLY A 85 -16.84 -7.27 -8.61
CA GLY A 85 -16.49 -8.63 -9.00
C GLY A 85 -15.51 -8.71 -10.18
N LEU A 86 -15.15 -9.94 -10.57
CA LEU A 86 -14.17 -10.18 -11.62
C LEU A 86 -14.47 -9.45 -12.96
N PRO A 87 -15.72 -9.41 -13.47
CA PRO A 87 -16.02 -8.72 -14.72
C PRO A 87 -15.65 -7.23 -14.70
N ALA A 88 -15.80 -6.56 -13.55
CA ALA A 88 -15.53 -5.14 -13.40
C ALA A 88 -14.04 -4.84 -13.15
N VAL A 89 -13.30 -5.81 -12.62
CA VAL A 89 -11.89 -5.62 -12.25
C VAL A 89 -10.90 -6.11 -13.30
N PHE A 90 -11.30 -7.01 -14.20
CA PHE A 90 -10.40 -7.42 -15.28
C PHE A 90 -10.09 -6.30 -16.26
N TRP A 91 -8.88 -6.34 -16.82
CA TRP A 91 -8.50 -5.51 -17.96
C TRP A 91 -9.49 -5.69 -19.12
N ALA A 92 -10.13 -4.60 -19.52
CA ALA A 92 -11.18 -4.61 -20.54
C ALA A 92 -10.64 -4.37 -21.97
N GLY A 93 -9.36 -4.03 -22.11
CA GLY A 93 -8.74 -3.78 -23.41
C GLY A 93 -8.28 -5.06 -24.11
N PRO A 94 -7.64 -4.91 -25.28
CA PRO A 94 -7.09 -6.03 -26.04
C PRO A 94 -5.96 -6.71 -25.31
N GLU A 95 -5.78 -8.02 -25.54
CA GLU A 95 -4.65 -8.77 -24.98
C GLU A 95 -3.31 -8.26 -25.50
N ARG A 96 -3.27 -7.85 -26.75
CA ARG A 96 -2.07 -7.31 -27.41
C ARG A 96 -2.44 -6.05 -28.19
N THR A 97 -1.59 -5.05 -28.09
CA THR A 97 -1.67 -3.84 -28.93
C THR A 97 -0.74 -3.98 -30.12
N THR A 98 -1.21 -3.60 -31.32
CA THR A 98 -0.39 -3.58 -32.51
C THR A 98 0.26 -2.20 -32.73
N ARG A 99 1.28 -2.11 -33.61
CA ARG A 99 1.90 -0.83 -33.95
C ARG A 99 0.91 0.10 -34.65
N GLU A 100 -0.01 -0.45 -35.42
CA GLU A 100 -1.08 0.29 -36.12
C GLU A 100 -2.05 0.93 -35.13
N MET A 101 -2.39 0.21 -34.02
CA MET A 101 -3.21 0.76 -32.93
C MET A 101 -2.50 1.93 -32.24
N HIS A 102 -1.19 1.83 -32.01
CA HIS A 102 -0.40 2.91 -31.40
C HIS A 102 -0.30 4.14 -32.33
N ARG A 103 -0.34 3.95 -33.68
CA ARG A 103 -0.35 5.04 -34.63
C ARG A 103 -1.75 5.60 -34.92
N GLY A 104 -2.80 5.00 -34.32
CA GLY A 104 -4.18 5.40 -34.58
C GLY A 104 -4.70 4.95 -35.96
N GLU A 105 -3.96 4.11 -36.68
CA GLU A 105 -4.32 3.58 -37.99
C GLU A 105 -5.38 2.48 -37.90
N GLN A 106 -5.47 1.78 -36.79
CA GLN A 106 -6.45 0.76 -36.48
C GLN A 106 -7.15 1.05 -35.14
N PRO A 107 -8.50 1.01 -35.07
CA PRO A 107 -9.22 1.21 -33.84
C PRO A 107 -8.99 0.04 -32.87
N VAL A 108 -8.88 0.34 -31.61
CA VAL A 108 -8.77 -0.68 -30.51
C VAL A 108 -10.09 -1.42 -30.33
N GLN A 109 -11.23 -0.71 -30.52
CA GLN A 109 -12.57 -1.26 -30.40
C GLN A 109 -12.89 -2.18 -31.58
N GLY A 110 -13.40 -3.38 -31.29
CA GLY A 110 -13.75 -4.37 -32.29
C GLY A 110 -12.59 -5.25 -32.79
N SER A 111 -11.39 -5.06 -32.28
CA SER A 111 -10.27 -5.95 -32.53
C SER A 111 -10.40 -7.21 -31.65
N SER A 112 -10.43 -8.37 -32.32
CA SER A 112 -10.37 -9.75 -31.82
C SER A 112 -10.72 -10.01 -30.32
N GLY A 113 -11.63 -10.95 -30.08
CA GLY A 113 -11.92 -11.50 -28.76
C GLY A 113 -10.68 -12.08 -28.07
N ARG A 114 -10.72 -12.20 -26.75
CA ARG A 114 -9.68 -12.84 -25.97
C ARG A 114 -9.50 -14.29 -26.42
N ARG A 115 -8.25 -14.71 -26.63
CA ARG A 115 -7.88 -16.09 -26.91
C ARG A 115 -7.57 -16.89 -25.65
N GLU A 116 -7.11 -16.20 -24.62
CA GLU A 116 -6.76 -16.81 -23.33
C GLU A 116 -7.80 -16.46 -22.26
N ALA A 117 -7.93 -17.35 -21.27
CA ALA A 117 -8.77 -17.09 -20.13
C ALA A 117 -8.28 -15.84 -19.36
N ALA A 118 -9.20 -14.95 -19.00
CA ALA A 118 -8.84 -13.76 -18.24
C ALA A 118 -8.19 -14.13 -16.90
N ARG A 119 -7.07 -13.50 -16.60
CA ARG A 119 -6.32 -13.69 -15.35
C ARG A 119 -5.99 -12.33 -14.75
N LEU A 120 -6.15 -12.25 -13.44
CA LEU A 120 -5.62 -11.18 -12.62
C LEU A 120 -4.40 -11.72 -11.89
N ARG A 121 -3.27 -11.02 -12.01
CA ARG A 121 -2.04 -11.36 -11.30
C ARG A 121 -1.58 -10.18 -10.47
N LEU A 122 -1.29 -10.44 -9.21
CA LEU A 122 -0.71 -9.49 -8.29
C LEU A 122 0.59 -10.07 -7.76
N GLY A 123 1.64 -9.29 -7.70
CA GLY A 123 2.93 -9.72 -7.19
C GLY A 123 3.67 -8.61 -6.48
N ILE A 124 4.32 -8.96 -5.39
CA ILE A 124 5.21 -8.09 -4.62
C ILE A 124 6.55 -8.78 -4.45
N ALA A 125 7.63 -8.03 -4.60
CA ALA A 125 8.94 -8.48 -4.20
C ALA A 125 9.42 -7.68 -3.00
N GLY A 126 9.92 -8.37 -2.00
CA GLY A 126 10.59 -7.81 -0.84
C GLY A 126 12.07 -8.19 -0.81
N GLU A 127 12.83 -7.64 0.11
CA GLU A 127 14.24 -8.00 0.28
C GLU A 127 14.42 -9.45 0.78
N THR A 128 13.51 -9.92 1.63
CA THR A 128 13.59 -11.26 2.24
C THR A 128 12.63 -12.24 1.62
N LEU A 129 11.35 -11.88 1.50
CA LEU A 129 10.29 -12.71 0.97
C LEU A 129 9.48 -11.95 -0.06
N SER A 130 9.02 -12.66 -1.06
CA SER A 130 8.23 -12.18 -2.17
C SER A 130 7.01 -13.06 -2.40
N TYR A 131 5.97 -12.53 -3.01
CA TYR A 131 4.69 -13.21 -3.19
C TYR A 131 4.07 -12.89 -4.54
N ALA A 132 3.38 -13.85 -5.11
CA ALA A 132 2.48 -13.63 -6.24
C ALA A 132 1.23 -14.49 -6.11
N ILE A 133 0.13 -13.96 -6.67
CA ILE A 133 -1.17 -14.64 -6.73
C ILE A 133 -1.76 -14.48 -8.14
N GLU A 134 -2.38 -15.55 -8.63
CA GLU A 134 -3.13 -15.58 -9.87
C GLU A 134 -4.59 -15.93 -9.59
N LEU A 135 -5.50 -15.10 -10.06
CA LEU A 135 -6.94 -15.23 -9.92
C LEU A 135 -7.60 -15.37 -11.29
N GLY A 136 -8.69 -16.09 -11.34
CA GLY A 136 -9.49 -16.25 -12.55
C GLY A 136 -10.93 -16.65 -12.25
N TYR A 137 -11.72 -16.85 -13.30
CA TYR A 137 -13.05 -17.44 -13.15
C TYR A 137 -12.96 -18.87 -12.65
N GLN A 138 -14.01 -19.32 -12.00
CA GLN A 138 -14.14 -20.72 -11.58
C GLN A 138 -13.94 -21.66 -12.78
N SER A 139 -13.34 -22.79 -12.53
CA SER A 139 -13.27 -23.87 -13.49
C SER A 139 -14.69 -24.49 -13.57
N ASP A 140 -15.14 -24.79 -14.78
CA ASP A 140 -16.48 -25.22 -15.24
C ASP A 140 -17.38 -26.00 -14.24
N ASP A 141 -17.64 -25.47 -13.08
CA ASP A 141 -18.71 -25.96 -12.21
C ASP A 141 -20.00 -25.18 -12.48
N HIS A 142 -20.77 -25.64 -13.45
CA HIS A 142 -22.05 -25.05 -13.83
C HIS A 142 -23.14 -25.24 -12.76
N THR A 143 -22.83 -25.86 -11.63
CA THR A 143 -23.79 -26.13 -10.55
C THR A 143 -23.86 -25.03 -9.52
N SER A 144 -22.84 -24.19 -9.43
CA SER A 144 -22.78 -23.09 -8.45
C SER A 144 -23.57 -21.87 -8.93
N ALA A 145 -24.35 -21.27 -8.02
CA ALA A 145 -24.95 -19.95 -8.23
C ALA A 145 -23.89 -18.80 -8.20
N PHE A 146 -22.69 -19.07 -7.70
CA PHE A 146 -21.61 -18.10 -7.47
C PHE A 146 -20.53 -18.17 -8.58
N VAL A 147 -20.92 -18.37 -9.81
CA VAL A 147 -20.00 -18.52 -10.97
C VAL A 147 -19.08 -17.32 -11.22
N LEU A 148 -19.39 -16.17 -10.64
CA LEU A 148 -18.59 -14.95 -10.75
C LEU A 148 -17.60 -14.76 -9.60
N ASP A 149 -17.62 -15.61 -8.60
CA ASP A 149 -16.65 -15.55 -7.51
C ASP A 149 -15.25 -15.87 -8.05
N PRO A 150 -14.24 -15.11 -7.59
CA PRO A 150 -12.87 -15.36 -7.99
C PRO A 150 -12.37 -16.69 -7.41
N GLU A 151 -11.72 -17.48 -8.25
CA GLU A 151 -10.94 -18.64 -7.83
C GLU A 151 -9.46 -18.28 -7.84
N ILE A 152 -8.76 -18.62 -6.76
CA ILE A 152 -7.31 -18.51 -6.68
C ILE A 152 -6.74 -19.72 -7.43
N LYS A 153 -6.14 -19.44 -8.60
CA LYS A 153 -5.57 -20.48 -9.46
C LYS A 153 -4.21 -20.93 -8.97
N ARG A 154 -3.39 -19.96 -8.57
CA ARG A 154 -2.01 -20.20 -8.13
C ARG A 154 -1.56 -19.16 -7.13
N GLU A 155 -0.69 -19.54 -6.23
CA GLU A 155 0.05 -18.65 -5.34
C GLU A 155 1.49 -19.13 -5.21
N TRP A 156 2.42 -18.19 -5.01
CA TRP A 156 3.83 -18.47 -4.86
C TRP A 156 4.46 -17.58 -3.81
N ILE A 157 5.33 -18.14 -3.00
CA ILE A 157 6.22 -17.43 -2.09
C ILE A 157 7.65 -17.85 -2.38
N TRP A 158 8.53 -16.86 -2.51
CA TRP A 158 9.94 -17.11 -2.79
C TRP A 158 10.84 -16.17 -2.00
N ALA A 159 12.14 -16.54 -1.88
CA ALA A 159 13.14 -15.73 -1.19
C ALA A 159 13.70 -14.63 -2.08
N GLY A 160 13.89 -13.44 -1.50
CA GLY A 160 14.52 -12.29 -2.16
C GLY A 160 13.63 -11.57 -3.18
N GLY A 161 14.27 -10.76 -4.01
CA GLY A 161 13.66 -9.87 -4.99
C GLY A 161 12.90 -10.53 -6.14
N PRO A 162 13.13 -10.14 -7.41
CA PRO A 162 12.44 -10.73 -8.56
C PRO A 162 12.57 -12.24 -8.64
N PHE A 163 11.50 -12.92 -9.09
CA PHE A 163 11.41 -14.38 -9.08
C PHE A 163 12.54 -15.08 -9.84
N HIS A 164 13.10 -16.08 -9.20
CA HIS A 164 14.00 -17.08 -9.80
C HIS A 164 13.55 -18.49 -9.37
N PRO A 165 13.54 -19.51 -10.25
CA PRO A 165 13.03 -20.84 -9.90
C PRO A 165 13.68 -21.49 -8.67
N ARG A 166 14.97 -21.22 -8.43
CA ARG A 166 15.70 -21.75 -7.26
C ARG A 166 15.35 -21.04 -5.94
N SER A 167 14.71 -19.87 -5.99
CA SER A 167 14.30 -19.15 -4.78
C SER A 167 12.88 -19.50 -4.31
N LEU A 168 12.15 -20.35 -5.04
CA LEU A 168 10.81 -20.78 -4.70
C LEU A 168 10.80 -21.56 -3.37
N LEU A 169 9.96 -21.12 -2.44
CA LEU A 169 9.81 -21.72 -1.11
C LEU A 169 8.50 -22.47 -0.96
N VAL A 170 7.40 -21.84 -1.36
CA VAL A 170 6.06 -22.42 -1.29
C VAL A 170 5.31 -22.10 -2.57
N GLN A 171 4.60 -23.07 -3.11
CA GLN A 171 3.68 -22.87 -4.22
C GLN A 171 2.34 -23.56 -3.95
N ARG A 172 1.31 -22.99 -4.56
CA ARG A 172 -0.02 -23.54 -4.61
C ARG A 172 -0.51 -23.61 -6.04
N THR A 173 -1.09 -24.72 -6.43
CA THR A 173 -1.82 -24.88 -7.68
C THR A 173 -3.17 -25.54 -7.39
N GLY A 174 -4.25 -24.80 -7.57
CA GLY A 174 -5.58 -25.26 -7.15
C GLY A 174 -5.66 -25.56 -5.65
N ALA A 175 -5.99 -26.78 -5.28
CA ALA A 175 -6.06 -27.24 -3.88
C ALA A 175 -4.71 -27.77 -3.34
N VAL A 176 -3.72 -27.99 -4.21
CA VAL A 176 -2.44 -28.61 -3.82
C VAL A 176 -1.44 -27.54 -3.40
N VAL A 177 -0.89 -27.70 -2.19
CA VAL A 177 0.18 -26.85 -1.65
C VAL A 177 1.45 -27.67 -1.53
N GLU A 178 2.55 -27.11 -2.01
CA GLU A 178 3.86 -27.75 -1.99
C GLU A 178 4.89 -26.80 -1.38
N ARG A 179 5.75 -27.34 -0.54
CA ARG A 179 6.95 -26.65 -0.04
C ARG A 179 8.16 -27.13 -0.83
N CYS A 180 8.97 -26.19 -1.29
CA CYS A 180 10.21 -26.48 -1.99
C CYS A 180 11.35 -26.49 -0.97
N GLY A 181 11.91 -27.68 -0.72
CA GLY A 181 13.08 -27.85 0.15
C GLY A 181 14.41 -27.57 -0.56
N ASP A 182 15.51 -27.65 0.21
CA ASP A 182 16.87 -27.56 -0.32
C ASP A 182 17.07 -28.60 -1.43
N GLY A 183 17.45 -28.09 -2.62
CA GLY A 183 17.62 -28.94 -3.82
C GLY A 183 16.45 -28.93 -4.81
N GLY A 184 15.41 -28.12 -4.57
CA GLY A 184 14.30 -27.88 -5.52
C GLY A 184 13.27 -29.01 -5.59
N ARG A 185 13.28 -29.95 -4.63
CA ARG A 185 12.26 -30.97 -4.53
C ARG A 185 11.02 -30.42 -3.86
N ALA A 186 9.90 -30.38 -4.57
CA ALA A 186 8.60 -30.04 -4.03
C ALA A 186 8.07 -31.21 -3.15
N VAL A 187 7.62 -30.88 -1.93
CA VAL A 187 6.99 -31.81 -1.00
C VAL A 187 5.60 -31.29 -0.71
N PRO A 188 4.54 -32.09 -0.98
CA PRO A 188 3.18 -31.68 -0.63
C PRO A 188 3.05 -31.43 0.87
N ILE A 189 2.41 -30.34 1.24
CA ILE A 189 1.92 -30.12 2.59
C ILE A 189 0.52 -30.72 2.66
N ALA A 190 0.24 -31.50 3.71
CA ALA A 190 -1.08 -32.09 3.93
C ALA A 190 -2.10 -31.02 4.37
N LEU A 191 -2.44 -30.13 3.45
CA LEU A 191 -3.33 -29.01 3.69
C LEU A 191 -4.42 -29.03 2.62
N GLU A 192 -5.67 -28.98 3.05
CA GLU A 192 -6.81 -28.83 2.15
C GLU A 192 -7.15 -27.34 2.03
N VAL A 193 -6.89 -26.74 0.87
CA VAL A 193 -7.08 -25.30 0.64
C VAL A 193 -8.27 -25.08 -0.28
N SER A 194 -9.26 -24.32 0.22
CA SER A 194 -10.40 -23.90 -0.59
C SER A 194 -9.97 -23.03 -1.78
N PRO A 195 -10.62 -23.17 -2.96
CA PRO A 195 -10.34 -22.32 -4.11
C PRO A 195 -10.45 -20.81 -3.86
N HIS A 196 -11.20 -20.42 -2.84
CA HIS A 196 -11.50 -19.03 -2.49
C HIS A 196 -10.64 -18.51 -1.32
N GLU A 197 -9.82 -19.36 -0.73
CA GLU A 197 -9.00 -19.05 0.42
C GLU A 197 -7.52 -18.94 0.04
N SER A 198 -6.82 -17.90 0.50
CA SER A 198 -5.40 -17.71 0.24
C SER A 198 -4.54 -18.62 1.10
N LEU A 199 -3.35 -18.94 0.63
CA LEU A 199 -2.27 -19.57 1.42
C LEU A 199 -2.05 -18.90 2.76
N PHE A 200 -2.22 -17.58 2.83
CA PHE A 200 -2.03 -16.82 4.05
C PHE A 200 -2.99 -17.21 5.17
N THR A 201 -4.18 -17.66 4.85
CA THR A 201 -5.18 -18.09 5.84
C THR A 201 -5.17 -19.59 6.04
N ALA A 202 -4.97 -20.35 4.99
CA ALA A 202 -4.96 -21.80 5.03
C ALA A 202 -3.69 -22.36 5.69
N ALA A 203 -2.49 -21.87 5.32
CA ALA A 203 -1.21 -22.34 5.82
C ALA A 203 -0.69 -21.45 6.96
N SER A 204 -1.42 -21.36 8.07
CA SER A 204 -1.11 -20.45 9.18
C SER A 204 -0.22 -21.06 10.27
N ASP A 205 0.17 -22.33 10.17
CA ASP A 205 1.07 -22.96 11.13
C ASP A 205 2.52 -22.50 10.91
N PRO A 206 3.14 -21.82 11.90
CA PRO A 206 4.50 -21.32 11.78
C PRO A 206 5.56 -22.41 11.74
N LEU A 207 5.23 -23.66 12.11
CA LEU A 207 6.14 -24.80 12.06
C LEU A 207 6.13 -25.47 10.68
N GLU A 208 4.97 -25.57 10.05
CA GLU A 208 4.81 -26.18 8.74
C GLU A 208 5.19 -25.25 7.59
N ALA A 209 4.82 -23.95 7.70
CA ALA A 209 5.06 -22.95 6.67
C ALA A 209 5.51 -21.60 7.27
N PRO A 210 6.71 -21.53 7.87
CA PRO A 210 7.21 -20.32 8.53
C PRO A 210 7.30 -19.11 7.59
N GLU A 211 7.58 -19.34 6.30
CA GLU A 211 7.65 -18.29 5.28
C GLU A 211 6.29 -17.64 5.02
N VAL A 212 5.23 -18.46 4.97
CA VAL A 212 3.84 -17.98 4.83
C VAL A 212 3.45 -17.14 6.03
N PHE A 213 3.71 -17.67 7.24
CA PHE A 213 3.41 -16.98 8.50
C PHE A 213 4.16 -15.65 8.61
N GLN A 214 5.45 -15.62 8.31
CA GLN A 214 6.28 -14.42 8.38
C GLN A 214 5.79 -13.35 7.40
N LEU A 215 5.56 -13.73 6.14
CA LEU A 215 5.12 -12.80 5.11
C LEU A 215 3.72 -12.27 5.40
N ARG A 216 2.78 -13.12 5.82
CA ARG A 216 1.46 -12.71 6.28
C ARG A 216 1.53 -11.67 7.39
N ARG A 217 2.34 -11.93 8.42
CA ARG A 217 2.52 -11.00 9.54
C ARG A 217 3.06 -9.64 9.08
N THR A 218 3.99 -9.63 8.13
CA THR A 218 4.52 -8.40 7.52
C THR A 218 3.42 -7.65 6.79
N ILE A 219 2.65 -8.32 5.92
CA ILE A 219 1.59 -7.68 5.13
C ILE A 219 0.45 -7.16 6.04
N LEU A 220 0.06 -7.91 7.07
CA LEU A 220 -0.95 -7.48 8.03
C LEU A 220 -0.54 -6.25 8.85
N SER A 221 0.74 -5.98 8.96
CA SER A 221 1.25 -4.78 9.62
C SER A 221 1.22 -3.53 8.73
N TRP A 222 1.04 -3.65 7.41
CA TRP A 222 0.92 -2.50 6.51
C TRP A 222 -0.23 -1.59 6.90
N ARG A 223 -0.07 -0.31 6.66
CA ARG A 223 -1.12 0.68 6.92
C ARG A 223 -1.45 1.43 5.65
N PHE A 224 -2.74 1.51 5.39
CA PHE A 224 -3.32 2.22 4.25
C PHE A 224 -4.19 3.33 4.79
N TYR A 225 -3.83 4.56 4.45
CA TYR A 225 -4.63 5.73 4.77
C TYR A 225 -5.11 6.35 3.47
N ASP A 226 -6.38 6.12 3.21
CA ASP A 226 -7.10 6.71 2.10
C ASP A 226 -7.72 8.03 2.55
N SER A 227 -8.82 8.41 2.01
CA SER A 227 -9.55 9.60 2.37
C SER A 227 -10.11 9.50 3.80
N PHE A 228 -9.42 10.09 4.79
CA PHE A 228 -10.02 10.27 6.11
C PHE A 228 -11.31 11.06 6.02
N ARG A 229 -12.35 10.56 6.63
CA ARG A 229 -13.60 11.29 6.76
C ARG A 229 -13.43 12.42 7.79
N THR A 230 -13.73 13.67 7.40
CA THR A 230 -13.56 14.86 8.26
C THR A 230 -14.84 15.64 8.50
N ASP A 231 -15.94 15.27 7.85
CA ASP A 231 -17.26 15.90 8.05
C ASP A 231 -17.77 15.74 9.50
N ARG A 232 -18.91 16.33 9.79
CA ARG A 232 -19.51 16.33 11.14
C ARG A 232 -19.78 14.92 11.70
N GLN A 233 -19.91 13.91 10.85
CA GLN A 233 -20.12 12.51 11.25
C GLN A 233 -18.82 11.71 11.23
N SER A 234 -17.67 12.37 11.08
CA SER A 234 -16.36 11.71 11.12
C SER A 234 -16.18 10.94 12.43
N PRO A 235 -15.70 9.70 12.38
CA PRO A 235 -15.32 8.96 13.57
C PRO A 235 -14.30 9.68 14.45
N ALA A 236 -13.40 10.48 13.84
CA ALA A 236 -12.39 11.25 14.54
C ALA A 236 -12.96 12.40 15.40
N ARG A 237 -14.20 12.86 15.09
CA ARG A 237 -14.89 13.88 15.88
C ARG A 237 -15.68 13.32 17.06
N SER A 238 -15.77 12.02 17.18
CA SER A 238 -16.55 11.34 18.21
C SER A 238 -15.62 10.83 19.31
N GLY A 239 -15.91 11.19 20.56
CA GLY A 239 -15.20 10.59 21.69
C GLY A 239 -15.44 9.09 21.75
N ARG A 240 -14.38 8.31 21.95
CA ARG A 240 -14.42 6.86 22.15
C ARG A 240 -13.71 6.50 23.46
N ILE A 241 -14.08 5.38 24.04
CA ILE A 241 -13.30 4.80 25.16
C ILE A 241 -11.89 4.55 24.62
N ALA A 242 -10.92 5.21 25.27
CA ALA A 242 -9.54 5.18 24.79
C ALA A 242 -8.82 3.93 25.27
N THR A 243 -8.04 3.36 24.38
CA THR A 243 -7.05 2.34 24.67
C THR A 243 -5.72 2.79 24.08
N ARG A 244 -4.60 2.29 24.61
CA ARG A 244 -3.28 2.62 24.04
C ARG A 244 -3.22 2.20 22.56
N THR A 245 -3.00 3.17 21.70
CA THR A 245 -3.07 3.03 20.23
C THR A 245 -1.71 3.27 19.59
N PRO A 246 -0.89 2.23 19.38
CA PRO A 246 0.45 2.37 18.79
C PRO A 246 0.46 2.76 17.32
N SER A 247 -0.65 2.56 16.60
CA SER A 247 -0.86 2.95 15.19
C SER A 247 -2.29 3.40 15.01
N LEU A 248 -2.50 4.55 14.35
CA LEU A 248 -3.83 5.09 14.07
C LEU A 248 -4.67 4.10 13.24
N ALA A 249 -5.95 3.97 13.59
CA ALA A 249 -6.91 3.21 12.79
C ALA A 249 -7.16 3.85 11.43
N ALA A 250 -7.49 3.05 10.42
CA ALA A 250 -7.72 3.53 9.05
C ALA A 250 -8.88 4.55 8.95
N ASP A 251 -9.88 4.48 9.85
CA ASP A 251 -10.99 5.42 9.93
C ASP A 251 -10.70 6.67 10.77
N GLY A 252 -9.53 6.71 11.44
CA GLY A 252 -9.11 7.81 12.32
C GLY A 252 -9.92 7.96 13.60
N GLY A 253 -10.81 7.00 13.92
CA GLY A 253 -11.74 7.13 15.04
C GLY A 253 -11.10 7.04 16.42
N ASP A 254 -9.83 6.69 16.51
CA ASP A 254 -9.03 6.61 17.72
C ASP A 254 -7.98 7.74 17.80
N LEU A 255 -8.18 8.85 17.07
CA LEU A 255 -7.23 9.96 16.98
C LEU A 255 -6.78 10.49 18.34
N ALA A 256 -7.69 10.74 19.28
CA ALA A 256 -7.32 11.23 20.62
C ALA A 256 -6.43 10.22 21.37
N ALA A 257 -6.76 8.92 21.30
CA ALA A 257 -5.96 7.86 21.91
C ALA A 257 -4.58 7.70 21.23
N ALA A 258 -4.52 7.83 19.89
CA ALA A 258 -3.27 7.80 19.14
C ALA A 258 -2.37 8.99 19.53
N VAL A 259 -2.90 10.21 19.58
CA VAL A 259 -2.16 11.40 20.01
C VAL A 259 -1.65 11.23 21.44
N GLN A 260 -2.52 10.80 22.38
CA GLN A 260 -2.08 10.53 23.75
C GLN A 260 -0.97 9.47 23.80
N THR A 261 -1.08 8.43 22.99
CA THR A 261 -0.04 7.39 22.91
C THR A 261 1.29 7.94 22.38
N ILE A 262 1.24 8.82 21.37
CA ILE A 262 2.43 9.51 20.84
C ILE A 262 3.07 10.36 21.94
N LEU A 263 2.28 11.12 22.69
CA LEU A 263 2.76 11.99 23.76
C LEU A 263 3.40 11.19 24.93
N GLU A 264 2.92 9.97 25.22
CA GLU A 264 3.42 9.15 26.32
C GLU A 264 4.65 8.30 25.97
N ILE A 265 4.67 7.68 24.80
CA ILE A 265 5.67 6.66 24.42
C ILE A 265 6.31 6.89 23.05
N GLY A 266 5.83 7.88 22.29
CA GLY A 266 6.40 8.27 21.00
C GLY A 266 7.39 9.43 21.14
N ASP A 267 7.67 10.07 20.02
CA ASP A 267 8.47 11.29 19.94
C ASP A 267 7.53 12.52 20.07
N ALA A 268 7.19 12.84 21.32
CA ALA A 268 6.26 13.92 21.64
C ALA A 268 6.79 15.29 21.20
N GLU A 269 8.10 15.53 21.31
CA GLU A 269 8.74 16.79 20.97
C GLU A 269 8.69 17.02 19.44
N ALA A 270 9.12 16.04 18.66
CA ALA A 270 9.06 16.11 17.19
C ALA A 270 7.61 16.20 16.68
N PHE A 271 6.67 15.50 17.33
CA PHE A 271 5.25 15.59 16.98
C PHE A 271 4.70 17.01 17.21
N GLN A 272 4.93 17.60 18.37
CA GLN A 272 4.47 18.96 18.68
C GLN A 272 5.16 19.99 17.77
N ALA A 273 6.44 19.80 17.45
CA ALA A 273 7.15 20.66 16.50
C ALA A 273 6.53 20.61 15.10
N ALA A 274 6.13 19.42 14.63
CA ALA A 274 5.43 19.26 13.34
C ALA A 274 4.03 19.93 13.35
N ILE A 275 3.33 19.93 14.49
CA ILE A 275 2.06 20.65 14.65
C ILE A 275 2.30 22.16 14.62
N ALA A 276 3.32 22.66 15.32
CA ALA A 276 3.66 24.09 15.34
C ALA A 276 4.17 24.59 13.97
N ASP A 277 4.82 23.74 13.19
CA ASP A 277 5.25 24.04 11.81
C ASP A 277 4.05 24.26 10.86
N ALA A 278 3.01 23.46 11.01
CA ALA A 278 1.77 23.59 10.23
C ALA A 278 0.84 24.70 10.76
N PHE A 279 0.80 24.87 12.07
CA PHE A 279 -0.07 25.80 12.78
C PHE A 279 0.75 26.61 13.78
N PRO A 280 1.35 27.75 13.37
CA PRO A 280 2.29 28.50 14.19
C PRO A 280 1.74 28.85 15.58
N GLY A 281 2.49 28.48 16.61
CA GLY A 281 2.15 28.70 18.01
C GLY A 281 1.08 27.76 18.59
N CYS A 282 0.54 26.82 17.79
CA CYS A 282 -0.39 25.82 18.27
C CYS A 282 0.32 24.62 18.89
N HIS A 283 -0.36 23.95 19.82
CA HIS A 283 0.03 22.64 20.36
C HIS A 283 -1.19 21.79 20.70
N LEU A 284 -1.01 20.49 20.75
CA LEU A 284 -2.06 19.52 21.03
C LEU A 284 -1.96 19.00 22.47
N THR A 285 -3.13 18.86 23.10
CA THR A 285 -3.30 18.12 24.35
C THR A 285 -4.46 17.15 24.22
N VAL A 286 -4.57 16.21 25.13
CA VAL A 286 -5.71 15.30 25.21
C VAL A 286 -6.30 15.40 26.61
N ASP A 287 -7.59 15.69 26.69
CA ASP A 287 -8.33 15.58 27.93
C ASP A 287 -8.60 14.10 28.24
N THR A 288 -8.01 13.62 29.30
CA THR A 288 -8.10 12.24 29.79
C THR A 288 -8.90 12.13 31.08
N SER A 289 -9.55 13.20 31.52
CA SER A 289 -10.32 13.27 32.78
C SER A 289 -11.55 12.36 32.78
N ALA A 290 -12.04 12.00 31.61
CA ALA A 290 -13.17 11.09 31.40
C ALA A 290 -12.72 9.85 30.58
N PRO A 291 -13.48 8.73 30.64
CA PRO A 291 -13.18 7.55 29.83
C PRO A 291 -13.14 7.80 28.32
N LEU A 292 -13.85 8.81 27.85
CA LEU A 292 -13.86 9.27 26.45
C LEU A 292 -12.80 10.35 26.28
N PHE A 293 -11.66 10.01 25.72
CA PHE A 293 -10.59 10.97 25.47
C PHE A 293 -11.01 12.00 24.41
N GLN A 294 -10.64 13.26 24.65
CA GLN A 294 -10.95 14.37 23.75
C GLN A 294 -9.67 15.10 23.34
N LEU A 295 -9.44 15.16 22.03
CA LEU A 295 -8.33 15.93 21.49
C LEU A 295 -8.64 17.43 21.58
N GLN A 296 -7.66 18.21 22.00
CA GLN A 296 -7.73 19.64 22.19
C GLN A 296 -6.58 20.34 21.45
N LEU A 297 -6.90 21.36 20.67
CA LEU A 297 -5.94 22.23 20.00
C LEU A 297 -5.86 23.56 20.71
N HIS A 298 -4.72 23.87 21.28
CA HIS A 298 -4.42 25.19 21.86
C HIS A 298 -3.92 26.11 20.73
N GLN A 299 -4.56 27.27 20.60
CA GLN A 299 -4.24 28.25 19.56
C GLN A 299 -3.98 29.61 20.20
N PRO A 300 -2.94 30.36 19.79
CA PRO A 300 -2.67 31.70 20.27
C PRO A 300 -3.89 32.62 20.12
N GLY A 301 -4.14 33.40 21.18
CA GLY A 301 -5.26 34.34 21.18
C GLY A 301 -6.61 33.79 21.65
N LEU A 302 -6.73 32.48 21.89
CA LEU A 302 -7.91 31.85 22.45
C LEU A 302 -7.75 31.63 23.97
N LEU A 303 -8.82 31.85 24.74
CA LEU A 303 -8.84 31.67 26.19
C LEU A 303 -9.03 30.21 26.61
N ARG A 304 -9.54 29.38 25.70
CA ARG A 304 -9.69 27.92 25.89
C ARG A 304 -9.19 27.15 24.66
N PRO A 305 -8.83 25.88 24.80
CA PRO A 305 -8.55 25.07 23.63
C PRO A 305 -9.81 24.86 22.80
N LEU A 306 -9.61 24.58 21.50
CA LEU A 306 -10.63 24.10 20.59
C LEU A 306 -10.76 22.59 20.70
N GLU A 307 -11.98 22.09 20.81
CA GLU A 307 -12.26 20.67 20.73
C GLU A 307 -12.22 20.19 19.28
N VAL A 308 -12.01 18.89 19.07
CA VAL A 308 -11.95 18.28 17.74
C VAL A 308 -13.20 18.54 16.89
N THR A 309 -14.36 18.72 17.53
CA THR A 309 -15.63 19.06 16.90
C THR A 309 -15.67 20.46 16.29
N GLU A 310 -14.83 21.38 16.80
CA GLU A 310 -14.73 22.77 16.37
C GLU A 310 -13.68 22.98 15.26
N LEU A 311 -12.82 21.98 15.02
CA LEU A 311 -11.75 22.08 14.03
C LEU A 311 -12.30 22.07 12.60
N SER A 312 -11.65 22.82 11.71
CA SER A 312 -11.94 22.75 10.27
C SER A 312 -11.60 21.35 9.71
N ASP A 313 -12.21 20.97 8.58
CA ASP A 313 -11.95 19.69 7.94
C ASP A 313 -10.47 19.54 7.53
N GLY A 314 -9.85 20.61 7.01
CA GLY A 314 -8.44 20.62 6.66
C GLY A 314 -7.52 20.48 7.88
N THR A 315 -7.81 21.18 8.99
CA THR A 315 -7.06 21.04 10.24
C THR A 315 -7.15 19.60 10.75
N LEU A 316 -8.36 19.05 10.84
CA LEU A 316 -8.57 17.68 11.30
C LEU A 316 -7.84 16.66 10.42
N ARG A 317 -7.88 16.83 9.09
CA ARG A 317 -7.16 15.95 8.16
C ARG A 317 -5.67 16.00 8.37
N TYR A 318 -5.09 17.19 8.52
CA TYR A 318 -3.66 17.31 8.82
C TYR A 318 -3.28 16.59 10.11
N LEU A 319 -4.07 16.75 11.18
CA LEU A 319 -3.84 16.08 12.46
C LEU A 319 -3.93 14.56 12.34
N LEU A 320 -4.88 14.04 11.56
CA LEU A 320 -5.00 12.60 11.28
C LEU A 320 -3.77 12.05 10.56
N VAL A 321 -3.30 12.74 9.51
CA VAL A 321 -2.10 12.34 8.79
C VAL A 321 -0.86 12.44 9.69
N ALA A 322 -0.73 13.51 10.47
CA ALA A 322 0.38 13.66 11.42
C ALA A 322 0.38 12.55 12.47
N ALA A 323 -0.78 12.22 13.07
CA ALA A 323 -0.89 11.12 14.04
C ALA A 323 -0.56 9.75 13.41
N ALA A 324 -0.94 9.51 12.16
CA ALA A 324 -0.59 8.30 11.42
C ALA A 324 0.93 8.18 11.23
N LEU A 325 1.57 9.27 10.83
CA LEU A 325 3.01 9.35 10.55
C LEU A 325 3.87 9.29 11.83
N PHE A 326 3.40 9.85 12.94
CA PHE A 326 4.09 9.79 14.24
C PHE A 326 3.74 8.57 15.09
N SER A 327 3.01 7.61 14.54
CA SER A 327 2.69 6.36 15.26
C SER A 327 3.94 5.77 15.91
N PRO A 328 3.96 5.48 17.24
CA PRO A 328 5.14 4.93 17.92
C PRO A 328 5.63 3.61 17.36
N ARG A 329 4.75 2.84 16.73
CA ARG A 329 5.08 1.62 15.98
C ARG A 329 4.80 1.84 14.51
N LEU A 330 5.79 2.36 13.79
CA LEU A 330 5.70 2.50 12.35
C LEU A 330 5.58 1.13 11.66
N PRO A 331 4.67 0.98 10.69
CA PRO A 331 4.58 -0.23 9.88
C PRO A 331 5.78 -0.32 8.91
N PRO A 332 6.12 -1.50 8.38
CA PRO A 332 7.15 -1.62 7.35
C PRO A 332 6.75 -0.96 6.01
N LEU A 333 5.45 -0.77 5.78
CA LEU A 333 4.90 -0.02 4.66
C LEU A 333 3.72 0.83 5.11
N LEU A 334 3.78 2.11 4.79
CA LEU A 334 2.74 3.10 5.02
C LEU A 334 2.33 3.70 3.68
N VAL A 335 1.05 3.58 3.32
CA VAL A 335 0.51 4.07 2.04
C VAL A 335 -0.46 5.21 2.32
N LEU A 336 -0.17 6.37 1.76
CA LEU A 336 -1.00 7.57 1.80
C LEU A 336 -1.62 7.79 0.42
N ASN A 337 -2.95 7.76 0.34
CA ASN A 337 -3.65 8.08 -0.90
C ASN A 337 -4.23 9.48 -0.82
N GLU A 338 -3.75 10.37 -1.69
CA GLU A 338 -4.18 11.76 -1.80
C GLU A 338 -4.21 12.49 -0.44
N PRO A 339 -3.10 12.48 0.33
CA PRO A 339 -3.07 13.10 1.66
C PRO A 339 -3.30 14.61 1.62
N GLU A 340 -3.09 15.25 0.48
CA GLU A 340 -3.32 16.68 0.24
C GLU A 340 -4.80 17.07 0.09
N ASN A 341 -5.71 16.12 -0.10
CA ASN A 341 -7.11 16.41 -0.34
C ASN A 341 -7.70 17.22 0.81
N SER A 342 -8.42 18.32 0.47
CA SER A 342 -9.06 19.24 1.40
C SER A 342 -8.09 20.00 2.34
N LEU A 343 -6.77 19.95 2.09
CA LEU A 343 -5.82 20.80 2.80
C LEU A 343 -5.69 22.17 2.16
N HIS A 344 -5.46 23.19 3.00
CA HIS A 344 -5.08 24.50 2.50
C HIS A 344 -3.67 24.43 1.87
N PRO A 345 -3.38 25.18 0.77
CA PRO A 345 -2.06 25.17 0.14
C PRO A 345 -0.88 25.38 1.10
N ASP A 346 -1.05 26.22 2.13
CA ASP A 346 -0.01 26.51 3.13
C ASP A 346 0.38 25.27 3.98
N LEU A 347 -0.48 24.27 4.05
CA LEU A 347 -0.23 23.01 4.78
C LEU A 347 0.54 21.98 3.95
N LEU A 348 0.68 22.19 2.63
CA LEU A 348 1.34 21.19 1.76
C LEU A 348 2.84 21.11 2.00
N ALA A 349 3.50 22.23 2.24
CA ALA A 349 4.94 22.23 2.54
C ALA A 349 5.24 21.61 3.93
N PRO A 350 4.54 21.95 5.04
CA PRO A 350 4.65 21.20 6.29
C PRO A 350 4.37 19.71 6.15
N LEU A 351 3.35 19.33 5.37
CA LEU A 351 3.02 17.93 5.10
C LEU A 351 4.17 17.20 4.38
N ALA A 352 4.77 17.84 3.38
CA ALA A 352 5.91 17.27 2.65
C ALA A 352 7.11 17.01 3.58
N ARG A 353 7.46 17.98 4.45
CA ARG A 353 8.52 17.81 5.45
C ARG A 353 8.24 16.65 6.41
N LEU A 354 6.99 16.54 6.86
CA LEU A 354 6.56 15.47 7.74
C LEU A 354 6.68 14.08 7.06
N ILE A 355 6.21 13.94 5.82
CA ILE A 355 6.32 12.70 5.04
C ILE A 355 7.78 12.34 4.82
N ALA A 356 8.62 13.31 4.42
CA ALA A 356 10.04 13.10 4.18
C ALA A 356 10.77 12.59 5.44
N ALA A 357 10.54 13.20 6.59
CA ALA A 357 11.14 12.80 7.86
C ALA A 357 10.76 11.36 8.29
N VAL A 358 9.51 10.97 8.04
CA VAL A 358 9.05 9.60 8.36
C VAL A 358 9.59 8.58 7.36
N ALA A 359 9.77 8.96 6.11
CA ALA A 359 10.31 8.09 5.07
C ALA A 359 11.77 7.66 5.33
N GLU A 360 12.52 8.39 6.15
CA GLU A 360 13.83 7.95 6.64
C GLU A 360 13.76 6.73 7.57
N ARG A 361 12.61 6.48 8.19
CA ARG A 361 12.41 5.45 9.23
C ARG A 361 11.61 4.25 8.76
N THR A 362 10.78 4.42 7.73
CA THR A 362 9.95 3.36 7.16
C THR A 362 9.68 3.61 5.68
N GLN A 363 9.23 2.58 4.96
CA GLN A 363 8.80 2.76 3.58
C GLN A 363 7.45 3.48 3.53
N VAL A 364 7.44 4.64 2.87
CA VAL A 364 6.24 5.44 2.65
C VAL A 364 5.92 5.47 1.16
N TRP A 365 4.69 5.20 0.82
CA TRP A 365 4.18 5.31 -0.52
C TRP A 365 3.08 6.37 -0.57
N VAL A 366 3.29 7.41 -1.37
CA VAL A 366 2.35 8.53 -1.52
C VAL A 366 1.78 8.51 -2.93
N VAL A 367 0.46 8.49 -3.03
CA VAL A 367 -0.26 8.76 -4.28
C VAL A 367 -0.74 10.20 -4.21
N ALA A 368 -0.25 11.07 -5.09
CA ALA A 368 -0.57 12.50 -5.08
C ALA A 368 -1.00 13.01 -6.46
N HIS A 369 -1.75 14.12 -6.46
CA HIS A 369 -2.13 14.83 -7.68
C HIS A 369 -1.83 16.34 -7.62
N ALA A 370 -1.57 16.90 -6.42
CA ALA A 370 -1.23 18.31 -6.25
C ALA A 370 0.26 18.53 -6.59
N GLU A 371 0.54 19.24 -7.69
CA GLU A 371 1.92 19.54 -8.10
C GLU A 371 2.73 20.23 -7.00
N THR A 372 2.09 21.07 -6.18
CA THR A 372 2.77 21.72 -5.04
C THR A 372 3.32 20.72 -4.03
N LEU A 373 2.55 19.67 -3.69
CA LEU A 373 3.03 18.60 -2.79
C LEU A 373 4.10 17.76 -3.48
N ILE A 374 3.89 17.42 -4.76
CA ILE A 374 4.85 16.64 -5.55
C ILE A 374 6.20 17.34 -5.58
N THR A 375 6.25 18.61 -6.00
CA THR A 375 7.47 19.41 -6.03
C THR A 375 8.13 19.53 -4.65
N ALA A 376 7.35 19.79 -3.61
CA ALA A 376 7.89 19.92 -2.26
C ALA A 376 8.52 18.61 -1.74
N LEU A 377 7.99 17.45 -2.15
CA LEU A 377 8.57 16.14 -1.82
C LEU A 377 9.81 15.84 -2.65
N GLU A 378 9.83 16.19 -3.96
CA GLU A 378 10.99 16.02 -4.84
C GLU A 378 12.17 16.89 -4.39
N ASP A 379 11.92 18.14 -4.01
CA ASP A 379 12.95 19.08 -3.58
C ASP A 379 13.46 18.78 -2.16
N GLY A 380 12.61 18.25 -1.30
CA GLY A 380 12.86 18.07 0.14
C GLY A 380 13.34 16.69 0.54
N SER A 381 13.34 15.70 -0.36
CA SER A 381 13.67 14.31 -0.01
C SER A 381 14.22 13.52 -1.18
N ASP A 382 14.99 12.48 -0.86
CA ASP A 382 15.38 11.47 -1.84
C ASP A 382 14.16 10.53 -2.08
N CYS A 383 13.36 10.85 -3.09
CA CYS A 383 12.16 10.10 -3.42
C CYS A 383 12.24 9.44 -4.80
N ARG A 384 11.61 8.28 -4.92
CA ARG A 384 11.39 7.68 -6.23
C ARG A 384 10.08 8.20 -6.81
N LEU A 385 10.17 9.06 -7.82
CA LEU A 385 9.01 9.54 -8.56
C LEU A 385 8.58 8.53 -9.63
N LEU A 386 7.30 8.13 -9.59
CA LEU A 386 6.63 7.29 -10.57
C LEU A 386 5.49 8.09 -11.24
N ARG A 387 5.80 8.74 -12.34
CA ARG A 387 4.81 9.51 -13.11
C ARG A 387 4.08 8.60 -14.07
N LEU A 388 2.81 8.30 -13.79
CA LEU A 388 1.98 7.40 -14.58
C LEU A 388 1.30 8.15 -15.73
N GLU A 389 1.20 7.46 -16.87
CA GLU A 389 0.46 7.93 -18.02
C GLU A 389 -0.53 6.87 -18.51
N ARG A 390 -1.42 7.27 -19.43
CA ARG A 390 -2.38 6.35 -20.03
C ARG A 390 -2.13 6.26 -21.54
N GLU A 391 -1.88 5.03 -22.02
CA GLU A 391 -1.66 4.74 -23.42
C GLU A 391 -2.62 3.63 -23.88
N LEU A 392 -3.44 3.90 -24.88
CA LEU A 392 -4.46 2.97 -25.39
C LEU A 392 -5.34 2.31 -24.32
N GLY A 393 -5.66 3.07 -23.26
CA GLY A 393 -6.45 2.59 -22.13
C GLY A 393 -5.63 1.92 -21.03
N ALA A 394 -4.38 1.52 -21.28
CA ALA A 394 -3.49 0.95 -20.29
C ALA A 394 -2.73 2.04 -19.51
N THR A 395 -2.50 1.79 -18.24
CA THR A 395 -1.57 2.56 -17.41
C THR A 395 -0.15 2.15 -17.75
N VAL A 396 0.70 3.13 -18.03
CA VAL A 396 2.12 2.93 -18.34
C VAL A 396 3.00 3.83 -17.49
N LEU A 397 4.25 3.42 -17.29
CA LEU A 397 5.31 4.24 -16.72
C LEU A 397 6.24 4.67 -17.87
N PRO A 398 6.17 5.93 -18.33
CA PRO A 398 7.04 6.42 -19.39
C PRO A 398 8.53 6.32 -19.01
N GLY A 399 9.37 6.04 -19.99
CA GLY A 399 10.80 5.93 -19.76
C GLY A 399 11.27 4.61 -19.14
N GLN A 400 10.35 3.70 -18.79
CA GLN A 400 10.73 2.37 -18.31
C GLN A 400 11.41 1.58 -19.43
N THR A 401 12.68 1.25 -19.22
CA THR A 401 13.46 0.48 -20.19
C THR A 401 12.99 -0.98 -20.29
N VAL A 402 13.31 -1.64 -21.40
CA VAL A 402 13.02 -3.07 -21.57
C VAL A 402 13.68 -3.92 -20.47
N LEU A 403 14.85 -3.51 -19.97
CA LEU A 403 15.56 -4.17 -18.88
C LEU A 403 14.81 -4.04 -17.54
N GLU A 404 14.22 -2.90 -17.27
CA GLU A 404 13.40 -2.70 -16.05
C GLU A 404 12.09 -3.50 -16.12
N ARG A 405 11.44 -3.58 -17.30
CA ARG A 405 10.28 -4.45 -17.52
C ARG A 405 10.63 -5.93 -17.41
N ALA A 406 11.83 -6.33 -17.82
CA ALA A 406 12.29 -7.70 -17.77
C ALA A 406 12.71 -8.17 -16.36
N ALA A 407 12.88 -7.25 -15.40
CA ALA A 407 13.25 -7.59 -14.02
C ALA A 407 12.18 -8.45 -13.32
N TRP A 408 10.90 -8.34 -13.72
CA TRP A 408 9.83 -9.16 -13.18
C TRP A 408 9.50 -10.33 -14.10
N ARG A 409 9.54 -11.53 -13.54
CA ARG A 409 9.02 -12.75 -14.19
C ARG A 409 7.95 -13.35 -13.29
N TRP A 410 6.80 -13.62 -13.88
CA TRP A 410 5.77 -14.37 -13.16
C TRP A 410 6.25 -15.80 -12.97
N PRO A 411 6.09 -16.39 -11.77
CA PRO A 411 6.29 -17.83 -11.60
C PRO A 411 5.39 -18.61 -12.55
N ALA A 412 5.85 -19.76 -13.07
CA ALA A 412 5.15 -20.55 -14.10
C ALA A 412 4.24 -21.62 -13.46
#